data_b45775869191577bf3e145683a1ca47c
#
_entry.id   b45775869191577bf3e145683a1ca47c
#
_cell.length_a   1.000
_cell.length_b   1.000
_cell.length_c   1.000
_cell.angle_alpha   90.00
_cell.angle_beta   90.00
_cell.angle_gamma   90.00
#
_symmetry.space_group_name_H-M   'P 1'
#
loop_
_entity.id
_entity.type
_entity.pdbx_description
1 polymer ?
#
loop_
_entity_poly.entity_id
_entity_poly.type
_entity_poly.pdbx_seq_one_letter_code
_entity_poly.pdbx_strand_id
1 'polypeptide(L)'
;MRRPFPALRTLDSYKHDLLEAGRNIEYFHCAHDRREVRNRVFDLIAAHLNDMRMDCLVTEKSTVSANLRRDTHFYPRMLGYLLKHILSKELTTDAKEIIVITDSIPLHNRRHVIAKAVKRALTKMLPKTKKYRIMHHSSRSHFGLQVADYCCWAVFRKWEQGDTTHFDRIWPSLASEHQMLRKATRRMLNKK
;
A
#
# COMPACT_ATOMS: atom_id res chain seq x y z
N MET A 1 -17.77 -13.57 9.28
CA MET A 1 -17.29 -13.06 7.99
C MET A 1 -17.24 -11.54 8.09
N ARG A 2 -16.04 -10.90 8.07
CA ARG A 2 -15.99 -9.43 8.05
C ARG A 2 -16.59 -8.96 6.72
N ARG A 3 -17.47 -7.95 6.78
CA ARG A 3 -18.07 -7.35 5.58
C ARG A 3 -16.97 -6.75 4.70
N PRO A 4 -17.13 -6.71 3.37
CA PRO A 4 -16.18 -6.03 2.51
C PRO A 4 -16.02 -4.58 2.96
N PHE A 5 -14.80 -4.07 2.90
CA PHE A 5 -14.41 -2.73 3.31
C PHE A 5 -15.39 -1.68 2.72
N PRO A 6 -16.10 -0.88 3.53
CA PRO A 6 -17.17 -0.01 3.05
C PRO A 6 -16.74 0.98 1.95
N ALA A 7 -15.51 1.51 2.03
CA ALA A 7 -14.96 2.41 1.02
C ALA A 7 -14.95 1.81 -0.39
N LEU A 8 -14.91 0.47 -0.55
CA LEU A 8 -14.94 -0.16 -1.87
C LEU A 8 -16.30 0.04 -2.56
N ARG A 9 -17.38 0.03 -1.79
CA ARG A 9 -18.73 0.28 -2.31
C ARG A 9 -18.93 1.73 -2.69
N THR A 10 -18.41 2.67 -1.89
CA THR A 10 -18.52 4.10 -2.20
C THR A 10 -17.70 4.49 -3.42
N LEU A 11 -16.54 3.87 -3.64
CA LEU A 11 -15.76 4.05 -4.86
C LEU A 11 -16.47 3.46 -6.09
N ASP A 12 -17.09 2.30 -5.96
CA ASP A 12 -17.88 1.69 -7.03
C ASP A 12 -19.05 2.58 -7.41
N SER A 13 -19.84 3.05 -6.43
CA SER A 13 -20.92 4.00 -6.65
C SER A 13 -20.41 5.27 -7.35
N TYR A 14 -19.34 5.88 -6.87
CA TYR A 14 -18.80 7.09 -7.49
C TYR A 14 -18.33 6.84 -8.94
N LYS A 15 -17.79 5.68 -9.24
CA LYS A 15 -17.46 5.30 -10.62
C LYS A 15 -18.69 5.27 -11.51
N HIS A 16 -19.82 4.72 -11.01
CA HIS A 16 -21.10 4.75 -11.74
C HIS A 16 -21.61 6.17 -11.95
N ASP A 17 -21.58 7.03 -10.92
CA ASP A 17 -21.99 8.45 -11.03
C ASP A 17 -21.19 9.17 -12.13
N LEU A 18 -19.88 8.89 -12.23
CA LEU A 18 -19.03 9.46 -13.27
C LEU A 18 -19.40 8.96 -14.68
N LEU A 19 -19.72 7.66 -14.81
CA LEU A 19 -20.14 7.09 -16.08
C LEU A 19 -21.50 7.66 -16.53
N GLU A 20 -22.46 7.82 -15.63
CA GLU A 20 -23.74 8.47 -15.88
C GLU A 20 -23.57 9.93 -16.29
N ALA A 21 -22.58 10.63 -15.72
CA ALA A 21 -22.19 11.99 -16.11
C ALA A 21 -21.40 12.07 -17.43
N GLY A 22 -21.31 10.95 -18.19
CA GLY A 22 -20.58 10.88 -19.46
C GLY A 22 -19.05 10.89 -19.32
N ARG A 23 -18.53 10.68 -18.11
CA ARG A 23 -17.09 10.59 -17.85
C ARG A 23 -16.64 9.14 -17.89
N ASN A 24 -15.97 8.72 -18.95
CA ASN A 24 -15.46 7.36 -19.08
C ASN A 24 -14.18 7.17 -18.26
N ILE A 25 -14.32 6.68 -17.02
CA ILE A 25 -13.21 6.30 -16.14
C ILE A 25 -13.15 4.78 -16.03
N GLU A 26 -12.09 4.19 -16.60
CA GLU A 26 -11.89 2.75 -16.52
C GLU A 26 -11.60 2.30 -15.08
N TYR A 27 -10.71 3.02 -14.38
CA TYR A 27 -10.32 2.78 -12.98
C TYR A 27 -9.71 4.04 -12.38
N PHE A 28 -9.70 4.15 -11.06
CA PHE A 28 -9.04 5.26 -10.37
C PHE A 28 -7.53 5.01 -10.26
N HIS A 29 -6.75 6.04 -10.63
CA HIS A 29 -5.30 6.05 -10.52
C HIS A 29 -4.82 7.45 -10.14
N CYS A 30 -4.33 7.60 -8.91
CA CYS A 30 -4.14 8.91 -8.29
C CYS A 30 -3.26 9.87 -9.11
N ALA A 31 -2.18 9.38 -9.71
CA ALA A 31 -1.27 10.21 -10.51
C ALA A 31 -1.90 10.68 -11.84
N HIS A 32 -2.84 9.91 -12.41
CA HIS A 32 -3.46 10.18 -13.71
C HIS A 32 -4.82 10.86 -13.60
N ASP A 33 -5.48 10.73 -12.47
CA ASP A 33 -6.81 11.29 -12.28
C ASP A 33 -6.78 12.82 -12.25
N ARG A 34 -7.83 13.42 -12.80
CA ARG A 34 -8.04 14.87 -12.72
C ARG A 34 -8.19 15.29 -11.25
N ARG A 35 -7.80 16.51 -10.92
CA ARG A 35 -7.81 17.06 -9.56
C ARG A 35 -9.16 16.87 -8.84
N GLU A 36 -10.28 17.09 -9.54
CA GLU A 36 -11.63 16.91 -8.99
C GLU A 36 -11.87 15.46 -8.55
N VAL A 37 -11.60 14.50 -9.45
CA VAL A 37 -11.76 13.08 -9.20
C VAL A 37 -10.86 12.66 -8.05
N ARG A 38 -9.59 13.06 -8.09
CA ARG A 38 -8.62 12.79 -7.04
C ARG A 38 -9.10 13.27 -5.68
N ASN A 39 -9.54 14.52 -5.58
CA ASN A 39 -10.04 15.08 -4.34
C ASN A 39 -11.26 14.31 -3.84
N ARG A 40 -12.20 13.99 -4.72
CA ARG A 40 -13.40 13.24 -4.35
C ARG A 40 -13.07 11.83 -3.85
N VAL A 41 -12.13 11.13 -4.50
CA VAL A 41 -11.68 9.80 -4.04
C VAL A 41 -11.03 9.91 -2.66
N PHE A 42 -10.21 10.94 -2.39
CA PHE A 42 -9.68 11.17 -1.05
C PHE A 42 -10.76 11.47 -0.01
N ASP A 43 -11.83 12.19 -0.38
CA ASP A 43 -12.99 12.40 0.51
C ASP A 43 -13.66 11.08 0.86
N LEU A 44 -13.86 10.22 -0.14
CA LEU A 44 -14.45 8.90 0.07
C LEU A 44 -13.58 7.99 0.94
N ILE A 45 -12.26 8.02 0.75
CA ILE A 45 -11.33 7.29 1.63
C ILE A 45 -11.39 7.86 3.05
N ALA A 46 -11.36 9.19 3.20
CA ALA A 46 -11.39 9.86 4.49
C ALA A 46 -12.65 9.56 5.30
N ALA A 47 -13.79 9.38 4.65
CA ALA A 47 -15.04 8.98 5.29
C ALA A 47 -15.00 7.58 5.93
N HIS A 48 -14.00 6.75 5.60
CA HIS A 48 -13.90 5.35 6.04
C HIS A 48 -12.59 5.01 6.77
N LEU A 49 -11.90 6.01 7.32
CA LEU A 49 -10.60 5.80 7.99
C LEU A 49 -10.69 4.85 9.19
N ASN A 50 -11.83 4.84 9.89
CA ASN A 50 -12.05 3.95 11.04
C ASN A 50 -12.18 2.47 10.65
N ASP A 51 -12.49 2.19 9.39
CA ASP A 51 -12.65 0.82 8.88
C ASP A 51 -11.36 0.26 8.28
N MET A 52 -10.31 1.08 8.23
CA MET A 52 -9.02 0.71 7.65
C MET A 52 -7.86 1.00 8.59
N ARG A 53 -6.80 0.27 8.37
CA ARG A 53 -5.50 0.53 8.97
C ARG A 53 -4.47 0.60 7.85
N MET A 54 -3.60 1.57 7.92
CA MET A 54 -2.54 1.78 6.98
C MET A 54 -1.18 1.63 7.67
N ASP A 55 -0.33 0.79 7.09
CA ASP A 55 1.09 0.68 7.46
C ASP A 55 1.92 0.98 6.22
N CYS A 56 2.88 1.87 6.33
CA CYS A 56 3.68 2.35 5.21
C CYS A 56 5.17 2.02 5.40
N LEU A 57 5.81 1.60 4.32
CA LEU A 57 7.26 1.44 4.23
C LEU A 57 7.82 2.44 3.22
N VAL A 58 8.60 3.40 3.70
CA VAL A 58 9.28 4.39 2.87
C VAL A 58 10.74 3.99 2.71
N THR A 59 11.23 3.98 1.48
CA THR A 59 12.62 3.62 1.19
C THR A 59 13.22 4.62 0.20
N GLU A 60 14.29 5.26 0.59
CA GLU A 60 15.07 6.10 -0.30
C GLU A 60 15.99 5.23 -1.16
N LYS A 61 15.71 5.18 -2.47
CA LYS A 61 16.45 4.32 -3.41
C LYS A 61 17.94 4.66 -3.50
N SER A 62 18.32 5.91 -3.32
CA SER A 62 19.72 6.38 -3.34
C SER A 62 20.57 5.71 -2.26
N THR A 63 19.98 5.38 -1.12
CA THR A 63 20.66 4.75 0.02
C THR A 63 20.80 3.23 -0.09
N VAL A 64 20.13 2.63 -1.06
CA VAL A 64 20.16 1.19 -1.30
C VAL A 64 21.36 0.81 -2.18
N SER A 65 22.06 -0.29 -1.86
CA SER A 65 23.18 -0.76 -2.68
C SER A 65 22.77 -1.06 -4.12
N ALA A 66 23.66 -0.84 -5.09
CA ALA A 66 23.38 -1.01 -6.52
C ALA A 66 22.79 -2.39 -6.88
N ASN A 67 23.29 -3.46 -6.24
CA ASN A 67 22.78 -4.82 -6.45
C ASN A 67 21.34 -5.01 -5.99
N LEU A 68 20.90 -4.25 -5.00
CA LEU A 68 19.52 -4.31 -4.47
C LEU A 68 18.56 -3.36 -5.19
N ARG A 69 19.08 -2.37 -5.94
CA ARG A 69 18.25 -1.42 -6.71
C ARG A 69 17.57 -2.06 -7.92
N ARG A 70 18.06 -3.22 -8.37
CA ARG A 70 17.42 -3.95 -9.47
C ARG A 70 15.99 -4.31 -9.06
N ASP A 71 15.02 -3.93 -9.86
CA ASP A 71 13.59 -4.12 -9.56
C ASP A 71 13.22 -5.58 -9.24
N THR A 72 13.94 -6.54 -9.81
CA THR A 72 13.75 -7.97 -9.55
C THR A 72 14.01 -8.36 -8.10
N HIS A 73 14.85 -7.62 -7.38
CA HIS A 73 15.22 -7.90 -5.99
C HIS A 73 14.63 -6.87 -5.02
N PHE A 74 14.53 -5.61 -5.45
CA PHE A 74 14.09 -4.52 -4.60
C PHE A 74 12.66 -4.70 -4.13
N TYR A 75 11.72 -4.78 -5.05
CA TYR A 75 10.29 -4.83 -4.72
C TYR A 75 9.92 -6.06 -3.87
N PRO A 76 10.32 -7.30 -4.20
CA PRO A 76 10.00 -8.46 -3.37
C PRO A 76 10.60 -8.36 -1.96
N ARG A 77 11.77 -7.73 -1.83
CA ARG A 77 12.42 -7.55 -0.53
C ARG A 77 11.69 -6.51 0.32
N MET A 78 11.33 -5.36 -0.28
CA MET A 78 10.55 -4.32 0.41
C MET A 78 9.19 -4.84 0.85
N LEU A 79 8.50 -5.56 -0.02
CA LEU A 79 7.23 -6.22 0.31
C LEU A 79 7.40 -7.21 1.46
N GLY A 80 8.48 -8.00 1.46
CA GLY A 80 8.79 -8.92 2.56
C GLY A 80 9.02 -8.21 3.89
N TYR A 81 9.66 -7.04 3.90
CA TYR A 81 9.84 -6.22 5.10
C TYR A 81 8.53 -5.61 5.59
N LEU A 82 7.73 -5.05 4.68
CA LEU A 82 6.41 -4.51 5.01
C LEU A 82 5.51 -5.60 5.61
N LEU A 83 5.43 -6.75 4.98
CA LEU A 83 4.66 -7.89 5.49
C LEU A 83 5.14 -8.34 6.86
N LYS A 84 6.46 -8.43 7.07
CA LYS A 84 7.01 -8.77 8.38
C LYS A 84 6.57 -7.77 9.44
N HIS A 85 6.59 -6.48 9.13
CA HIS A 85 6.18 -5.43 10.04
C HIS A 85 4.68 -5.50 10.38
N ILE A 86 3.83 -5.67 9.37
CA ILE A 86 2.38 -5.80 9.55
C ILE A 86 2.05 -7.07 10.35
N LEU A 87 2.57 -8.21 9.92
CA LEU A 87 2.24 -9.51 10.51
C LEU A 87 2.69 -9.61 11.98
N SER A 88 3.79 -8.96 12.38
CA SER A 88 4.21 -8.94 13.78
C SER A 88 3.14 -8.33 14.71
N LYS A 89 2.32 -7.42 14.19
CA LYS A 89 1.21 -6.78 14.92
C LYS A 89 -0.10 -7.56 14.80
N GLU A 90 -0.33 -8.22 13.67
CA GLU A 90 -1.54 -9.00 13.40
C GLU A 90 -1.55 -10.39 14.04
N LEU A 91 -0.42 -10.85 14.60
CA LEU A 91 -0.34 -12.14 15.30
C LEU A 91 -1.26 -12.21 16.54
N THR A 92 -1.59 -11.05 17.11
CA THR A 92 -2.45 -10.92 18.29
C THR A 92 -3.95 -10.85 17.95
N THR A 93 -4.32 -10.82 16.66
CA THR A 93 -5.74 -10.76 16.26
C THR A 93 -6.38 -12.14 16.23
N ASP A 94 -7.69 -12.21 16.49
CA ASP A 94 -8.50 -13.45 16.40
C ASP A 94 -8.79 -13.88 14.96
N ALA A 95 -8.21 -13.20 13.97
CA ALA A 95 -8.39 -13.53 12.57
C ALA A 95 -7.87 -14.96 12.29
N LYS A 96 -8.77 -15.83 11.81
CA LYS A 96 -8.45 -17.23 11.46
C LYS A 96 -7.73 -17.35 10.11
N GLU A 97 -7.95 -16.39 9.24
CA GLU A 97 -7.37 -16.36 7.89
C GLU A 97 -6.88 -14.96 7.53
N ILE A 98 -5.73 -14.90 6.85
CA ILE A 98 -5.15 -13.69 6.29
C ILE A 98 -5.18 -13.80 4.76
N ILE A 99 -5.73 -12.79 4.10
CA ILE A 99 -5.74 -12.69 2.65
C ILE A 99 -4.79 -11.55 2.26
N VAL A 100 -3.74 -11.86 1.52
CA VAL A 100 -2.81 -10.88 0.96
C VAL A 100 -3.15 -10.68 -0.51
N ILE A 101 -3.55 -9.46 -0.85
CA ILE A 101 -3.86 -9.07 -2.22
C ILE A 101 -2.78 -8.11 -2.69
N THR A 102 -2.12 -8.43 -3.80
CA THR A 102 -1.11 -7.58 -4.43
C THR A 102 -1.52 -7.26 -5.84
N ASP A 103 -1.04 -6.13 -6.37
CA ASP A 103 -1.22 -5.83 -7.79
C ASP A 103 -0.48 -6.87 -8.66
N SER A 104 -1.11 -7.18 -9.78
CA SER A 104 -0.50 -8.00 -10.82
C SER A 104 0.47 -7.14 -11.64
N ILE A 105 1.74 -7.10 -11.24
CA ILE A 105 2.78 -6.42 -12.00
C ILE A 105 2.89 -7.08 -13.39
N PRO A 106 2.85 -6.32 -14.50
CA PRO A 106 2.79 -6.85 -15.87
C PRO A 106 4.09 -7.51 -16.37
N LEU A 107 4.90 -8.04 -15.48
CA LEU A 107 6.17 -8.67 -15.80
C LEU A 107 6.02 -10.19 -15.69
N HIS A 108 5.81 -10.87 -16.81
CA HIS A 108 5.53 -12.30 -16.91
C HIS A 108 6.41 -13.21 -16.01
N ASN A 109 7.65 -12.84 -15.76
CA ASN A 109 8.59 -13.63 -14.95
C ASN A 109 8.65 -13.21 -13.47
N ARG A 110 7.94 -12.16 -13.01
CA ARG A 110 8.09 -11.62 -11.65
C ARG A 110 6.99 -12.04 -10.68
N ARG A 111 5.85 -12.54 -11.16
CA ARG A 111 4.76 -13.04 -10.30
C ARG A 111 5.26 -14.13 -9.34
N HIS A 112 6.07 -15.06 -9.83
CA HIS A 112 6.62 -16.13 -9.01
C HIS A 112 7.58 -15.62 -7.92
N VAL A 113 8.38 -14.59 -8.21
CA VAL A 113 9.33 -14.02 -7.24
C VAL A 113 8.58 -13.31 -6.11
N ILE A 114 7.54 -12.55 -6.45
CA ILE A 114 6.68 -11.86 -5.47
C ILE A 114 5.90 -12.88 -4.64
N ALA A 115 5.23 -13.83 -5.29
CA ALA A 115 4.49 -14.89 -4.59
C ALA A 115 5.39 -15.67 -3.64
N LYS A 116 6.63 -16.00 -4.05
CA LYS A 116 7.64 -16.67 -3.22
C LYS A 116 8.06 -15.81 -2.03
N ALA A 117 8.25 -14.51 -2.22
CA ALA A 117 8.61 -13.58 -1.15
C ALA A 117 7.48 -13.44 -0.12
N VAL A 118 6.24 -13.27 -0.59
CA VAL A 118 5.04 -13.20 0.26
C VAL A 118 4.85 -14.51 1.02
N LYS A 119 4.89 -15.65 0.33
CA LYS A 119 4.78 -16.98 0.94
C LYS A 119 5.84 -17.18 2.03
N ARG A 120 7.09 -16.83 1.75
CA ARG A 120 8.18 -16.94 2.71
C ARG A 120 7.96 -16.08 3.96
N ALA A 121 7.46 -14.85 3.79
CA ALA A 121 7.13 -13.98 4.92
C ALA A 121 5.99 -14.58 5.76
N LEU A 122 4.91 -15.02 5.13
CA LEU A 122 3.75 -15.62 5.79
C LEU A 122 4.11 -16.92 6.54
N THR A 123 4.78 -17.86 5.88
CA THR A 123 5.18 -19.14 6.52
C THR A 123 6.15 -18.97 7.67
N LYS A 124 7.00 -17.94 7.64
CA LYS A 124 7.95 -17.67 8.72
C LYS A 124 7.29 -16.99 9.92
N MET A 125 6.26 -16.20 9.69
CA MET A 125 5.67 -15.30 10.69
C MET A 125 4.38 -15.84 11.29
N LEU A 126 3.57 -16.57 10.51
CA LEU A 126 2.27 -17.03 10.97
C LEU A 126 2.38 -18.36 11.72
N PRO A 127 1.67 -18.50 12.85
CA PRO A 127 1.51 -19.78 13.50
C PRO A 127 0.77 -20.76 12.57
N LYS A 128 1.06 -22.05 12.70
CA LYS A 128 0.45 -23.12 11.87
C LYS A 128 -1.09 -23.17 11.94
N THR A 129 -1.67 -22.59 12.98
CA THR A 129 -3.12 -22.50 13.19
C THR A 129 -3.80 -21.42 12.32
N LYS A 130 -3.04 -20.46 11.79
CA LYS A 130 -3.60 -19.39 10.94
C LYS A 130 -3.46 -19.74 9.47
N LYS A 131 -4.59 -19.71 8.75
CA LYS A 131 -4.63 -19.90 7.29
C LYS A 131 -4.25 -18.62 6.58
N TYR A 132 -3.71 -18.73 5.35
CA TYR A 132 -3.49 -17.58 4.48
C TYR A 132 -3.78 -17.89 3.03
N ARG A 133 -4.17 -16.87 2.28
CA ARG A 133 -4.29 -16.89 0.82
C ARG A 133 -3.51 -15.73 0.21
N ILE A 134 -2.90 -15.96 -0.93
CA ILE A 134 -2.20 -14.94 -1.71
C ILE A 134 -2.92 -14.80 -3.04
N MET A 135 -3.37 -13.60 -3.35
CA MET A 135 -4.10 -13.28 -4.56
C MET A 135 -3.38 -12.16 -5.31
N HIS A 136 -3.32 -12.28 -6.63
CA HIS A 136 -2.77 -11.26 -7.51
C HIS A 136 -3.89 -10.75 -8.41
N HIS A 137 -4.31 -9.52 -8.19
CA HIS A 137 -5.34 -8.86 -8.97
C HIS A 137 -4.76 -7.70 -9.76
N SER A 138 -5.40 -7.35 -10.88
CA SER A 138 -5.13 -6.09 -11.54
C SER A 138 -5.73 -4.95 -10.71
N SER A 139 -4.95 -3.89 -10.46
CA SER A 139 -5.45 -2.67 -9.82
C SER A 139 -6.63 -2.05 -10.58
N ARG A 140 -6.71 -2.26 -11.90
CA ARG A 140 -7.83 -1.80 -12.73
C ARG A 140 -9.18 -2.39 -12.30
N SER A 141 -9.19 -3.61 -11.78
CA SER A 141 -10.41 -4.33 -11.39
C SER A 141 -10.59 -4.49 -9.87
N HIS A 142 -9.71 -3.88 -9.06
CA HIS A 142 -9.75 -4.10 -7.61
C HIS A 142 -9.65 -2.78 -6.83
N PHE A 143 -10.78 -2.28 -6.34
CA PHE A 143 -10.86 -1.00 -5.61
C PHE A 143 -9.93 -0.92 -4.39
N GLY A 144 -9.69 -2.00 -3.66
CA GLY A 144 -8.75 -1.99 -2.54
C GLY A 144 -7.32 -1.68 -2.96
N LEU A 145 -6.90 -2.10 -4.16
CA LEU A 145 -5.59 -1.73 -4.73
C LEU A 145 -5.58 -0.26 -5.20
N GLN A 146 -6.72 0.25 -5.69
CA GLN A 146 -6.85 1.67 -6.05
C GLN A 146 -6.78 2.56 -4.81
N VAL A 147 -7.42 2.17 -3.69
CA VAL A 147 -7.26 2.85 -2.39
C VAL A 147 -5.78 2.86 -1.97
N ALA A 148 -5.10 1.72 -2.07
CA ALA A 148 -3.69 1.60 -1.73
C ALA A 148 -2.81 2.50 -2.62
N ASP A 149 -3.11 2.61 -3.93
CA ASP A 149 -2.43 3.53 -4.86
C ASP A 149 -2.56 4.98 -4.41
N TYR A 150 -3.76 5.43 -4.06
CA TYR A 150 -4.02 6.77 -3.54
C TYR A 150 -3.27 7.06 -2.25
N CYS A 151 -3.28 6.12 -1.30
CA CYS A 151 -2.53 6.24 -0.05
C CYS A 151 -1.02 6.30 -0.29
N CYS A 152 -0.50 5.44 -1.15
CA CYS A 152 0.92 5.45 -1.53
C CYS A 152 1.33 6.76 -2.21
N TRP A 153 0.47 7.29 -3.09
CA TRP A 153 0.72 8.57 -3.76
C TRP A 153 0.77 9.74 -2.76
N ALA A 154 -0.12 9.79 -1.78
CA ALA A 154 -0.12 10.82 -0.74
C ALA A 154 1.17 10.77 0.10
N VAL A 155 1.61 9.57 0.50
CA VAL A 155 2.89 9.38 1.20
C VAL A 155 4.07 9.79 0.32
N PHE A 156 4.07 9.40 -0.96
CA PHE A 156 5.11 9.78 -1.92
C PHE A 156 5.21 11.30 -2.06
N ARG A 157 4.09 12.02 -2.21
CA ARG A 157 4.07 13.50 -2.30
C ARG A 157 4.66 14.16 -1.05
N LYS A 158 4.32 13.68 0.14
CA LYS A 158 4.89 14.15 1.40
C LYS A 158 6.43 14.03 1.40
N TRP A 159 6.94 12.86 1.00
CA TRP A 159 8.38 12.58 1.08
C TRP A 159 9.21 13.22 -0.03
N GLU A 160 8.71 13.25 -1.26
CA GLU A 160 9.45 13.78 -2.41
C GLU A 160 9.30 15.29 -2.58
N GLN A 161 8.18 15.86 -2.15
CA GLN A 161 7.83 17.25 -2.45
C GLN A 161 7.46 18.08 -1.22
N GLY A 162 7.40 17.48 -0.04
CA GLY A 162 6.94 18.16 1.17
C GLY A 162 5.44 18.51 1.17
N ASP A 163 4.69 17.99 0.19
CA ASP A 163 3.25 18.26 0.06
C ASP A 163 2.44 17.28 0.92
N THR A 164 1.89 17.79 2.03
CA THR A 164 1.10 16.98 2.97
C THR A 164 -0.40 17.06 2.72
N THR A 165 -0.87 17.84 1.75
CA THR A 165 -2.30 18.15 1.53
C THR A 165 -3.20 16.91 1.55
N HIS A 166 -2.80 15.84 0.87
CA HIS A 166 -3.57 14.60 0.81
C HIS A 166 -3.16 13.61 1.91
N PHE A 167 -1.92 13.69 2.36
CA PHE A 167 -1.44 12.88 3.48
C PHE A 167 -2.19 13.18 4.77
N ASP A 168 -2.43 14.45 5.08
CA ASP A 168 -3.14 14.88 6.28
C ASP A 168 -4.59 14.38 6.33
N ARG A 169 -5.18 14.09 5.16
CA ARG A 169 -6.54 13.55 5.03
C ARG A 169 -6.61 12.06 5.39
N ILE A 170 -5.53 11.31 5.22
CA ILE A 170 -5.49 9.86 5.48
C ILE A 170 -4.69 9.52 6.75
N TRP A 171 -4.02 10.51 7.33
CA TRP A 171 -3.18 10.37 8.52
C TRP A 171 -3.87 9.62 9.68
N PRO A 172 -5.17 9.84 10.01
CA PRO A 172 -5.77 9.17 11.16
C PRO A 172 -5.80 7.63 11.07
N SER A 173 -5.72 7.06 9.86
CA SER A 173 -5.64 5.60 9.66
C SER A 173 -4.22 5.06 9.61
N LEU A 174 -3.19 5.94 9.65
CA LEU A 174 -1.79 5.53 9.57
C LEU A 174 -1.30 5.00 10.92
N ALA A 175 -1.24 3.68 11.04
CA ALA A 175 -0.75 3.01 12.24
C ALA A 175 0.78 3.00 12.33
N SER A 176 1.48 3.04 11.19
CA SER A 176 2.95 3.14 11.18
C SER A 176 3.49 3.63 9.84
N GLU A 177 4.53 4.45 9.93
CA GLU A 177 5.36 4.89 8.82
C GLU A 177 6.80 4.46 9.13
N HIS A 178 7.24 3.39 8.49
CA HIS A 178 8.54 2.80 8.71
C HIS A 178 9.53 3.23 7.64
N GLN A 179 10.59 3.94 8.04
CA GLN A 179 11.69 4.31 7.15
C GLN A 179 12.75 3.21 7.15
N MET A 180 13.02 2.64 5.99
CA MET A 180 14.18 1.78 5.80
C MET A 180 15.36 2.57 5.28
N LEU A 181 16.49 2.44 6.00
CA LEU A 181 17.79 2.91 5.56
C LEU A 181 17.97 4.45 5.52
N ARG A 182 17.77 5.13 6.64
CA ARG A 182 18.63 6.28 6.90
C ARG A 182 20.01 5.73 7.26
N LYS A 183 21.00 5.85 6.38
CA LYS A 183 22.40 5.86 6.82
C LYS A 183 22.48 6.85 7.96
N ALA A 184 23.00 6.41 9.11
CA ALA A 184 23.23 7.26 10.25
C ALA A 184 24.11 8.45 9.83
N THR A 185 23.49 9.57 9.47
CA THR A 185 24.11 10.89 9.45
C THR A 185 24.15 11.36 10.90
N ARG A 186 24.79 10.55 11.75
CA ARG A 186 25.09 10.87 13.15
C ARG A 186 26.60 10.95 13.35
N ARG A 187 27.22 11.76 12.48
CA ARG A 187 28.62 12.17 12.66
C ARG A 187 28.82 13.58 12.12
N MET A 188 28.24 14.59 12.70
CA MET A 188 28.72 16.00 12.63
C MET A 188 27.94 16.94 13.56
N LEU A 189 27.75 16.57 14.81
CA LEU A 189 27.31 17.53 15.82
C LEU A 189 27.98 17.28 17.18
N ASN A 190 29.27 16.87 17.17
CA ASN A 190 30.12 16.97 18.36
C ASN A 190 31.55 17.27 17.92
N LYS A 191 31.75 18.52 17.50
CA LYS A 191 33.03 19.23 17.59
C LYS A 191 32.74 20.72 17.60
N LYS A 192 32.45 21.26 18.75
CA LYS A 192 33.02 22.48 19.32
C LYS A 192 32.51 22.63 20.74
#